data_244d46822fe6ecab9923e8297b24c13b
#
_entry.id   244d46822fe6ecab9923e8297b24c13b
#
_cell.length_a   1.000
_cell.length_b   1.000
_cell.length_c   1.000
_cell.angle_alpha   90.00
_cell.angle_beta   90.00
_cell.angle_gamma   90.00
#
_symmetry.space_group_name_H-M   'P 1'
#
loop_
_entity.id
_entity.type
_entity.pdbx_description
1 polymer ?
#
loop_
_entity_poly.entity_id
_entity_poly.type
_entity_poly.pdbx_seq_one_letter_code
_entity_poly.pdbx_strand_id
1 'polypeptide(L)'
;MASKRMFKIDLVTSDAFLDMPLTAQGLFFHLCVRADDDGFVDCANKTIRECQASKEDLEILKEKHYVLTFPDSNVLVIKHWKIHNSIPKDRYKPTVYTEEKDMLYVKDSGAYTFDVSKSSTNCNQNVTTDKNSKDKNSYYKKPKKNSFHNFEQRQYTDDEMDDIEKKLLQK
;
A
#
# COMPACT_ATOMS: atom_id res chain seq x y z
N MET A 1 -0.31 -3.02 18.73
CA MET A 1 0.10 -2.28 17.51
C MET A 1 1.48 -2.71 17.07
N ALA A 2 1.67 -2.92 15.78
CA ALA A 2 3.01 -3.15 15.23
C ALA A 2 3.85 -1.88 15.40
N SER A 3 5.12 -2.03 15.83
CA SER A 3 6.04 -0.91 16.09
C SER A 3 6.71 -0.36 14.82
N LYS A 4 6.53 -1.02 13.69
CA LYS A 4 7.12 -0.64 12.38
C LYS A 4 6.03 -0.54 11.33
N ARG A 5 6.18 0.38 10.40
CA ARG A 5 5.32 0.54 9.21
C ARG A 5 6.15 0.28 7.97
N MET A 6 5.53 -0.37 6.98
CA MET A 6 6.14 -0.67 5.70
C MET A 6 5.45 0.12 4.60
N PHE A 7 6.18 0.43 3.55
CA PHE A 7 5.68 1.11 2.36
C PHE A 7 6.10 0.33 1.12
N LYS A 8 5.16 0.09 0.22
CA LYS A 8 5.49 -0.50 -1.07
C LYS A 8 6.17 0.56 -1.93
N ILE A 9 7.39 0.29 -2.36
CA ILE A 9 8.21 1.23 -3.13
C ILE A 9 7.47 1.70 -4.38
N ASP A 10 6.95 0.78 -5.19
CA ASP A 10 6.26 1.10 -6.46
C ASP A 10 5.12 2.11 -6.29
N LEU A 11 4.50 2.16 -5.10
CA LEU A 11 3.37 3.06 -4.86
C LEU A 11 3.86 4.46 -4.49
N VAL A 12 4.88 4.56 -3.62
CA VAL A 12 5.41 5.85 -3.15
C VAL A 12 6.40 6.50 -4.12
N THR A 13 6.85 5.75 -5.14
CA THR A 13 7.69 6.27 -6.23
C THR A 13 6.92 6.41 -7.54
N SER A 14 5.60 6.17 -7.54
CA SER A 14 4.76 6.38 -8.72
C SER A 14 4.66 7.86 -9.07
N ASP A 15 4.56 8.17 -10.37
CA ASP A 15 4.36 9.56 -10.82
C ASP A 15 3.15 10.20 -10.14
N ALA A 16 2.05 9.46 -9.99
CA ALA A 16 0.85 9.95 -9.30
C ALA A 16 1.09 10.36 -7.85
N PHE A 17 2.04 9.71 -7.14
CA PHE A 17 2.42 10.08 -5.78
C PHE A 17 3.39 11.27 -5.79
N LEU A 18 4.38 11.25 -6.67
CA LEU A 18 5.42 12.28 -6.75
C LEU A 18 4.91 13.63 -7.27
N ASP A 19 3.82 13.62 -8.06
CA ASP A 19 3.14 14.84 -8.54
C ASP A 19 2.37 15.59 -7.43
N MET A 20 2.19 14.95 -6.25
CA MET A 20 1.56 15.64 -5.13
C MET A 20 2.52 16.63 -4.46
N PRO A 21 1.99 17.72 -3.85
CA PRO A 21 2.78 18.58 -2.99
C PRO A 21 3.53 17.79 -1.91
N LEU A 22 4.75 18.18 -1.57
CA LEU A 22 5.54 17.53 -0.53
C LEU A 22 4.82 17.49 0.83
N THR A 23 3.99 18.48 1.12
CA THR A 23 3.15 18.54 2.32
C THR A 23 2.09 17.42 2.32
N ALA A 24 1.45 17.15 1.18
CA ALA A 24 0.50 16.05 1.02
C ALA A 24 1.21 14.70 1.11
N GLN A 25 2.38 14.54 0.48
CA GLN A 25 3.21 13.33 0.61
C GLN A 25 3.62 13.10 2.06
N GLY A 26 4.09 14.15 2.75
CA GLY A 26 4.44 14.12 4.18
C GLY A 26 3.25 13.72 5.04
N LEU A 27 2.07 14.33 4.81
CA LEU A 27 0.84 14.00 5.51
C LEU A 27 0.48 12.51 5.35
N PHE A 28 0.60 11.96 4.14
CA PHE A 28 0.35 10.54 3.89
C PHE A 28 1.21 9.64 4.78
N PHE A 29 2.51 9.89 4.87
CA PHE A 29 3.41 9.11 5.73
C PHE A 29 3.04 9.24 7.21
N HIS A 30 2.71 10.43 7.68
CA HIS A 30 2.28 10.65 9.06
C HIS A 30 0.95 9.93 9.38
N LEU A 31 -0.01 9.93 8.46
CA LEU A 31 -1.25 9.16 8.61
C LEU A 31 -0.97 7.66 8.69
N CYS A 32 -0.09 7.13 7.81
CA CYS A 32 0.30 5.73 7.84
C CYS A 32 0.96 5.32 9.17
N VAL A 33 1.79 6.19 9.77
CA VAL A 33 2.43 5.91 11.07
C VAL A 33 1.38 5.80 12.19
N ARG A 34 0.31 6.58 12.12
CA ARG A 34 -0.75 6.63 13.14
C ARG A 34 -1.86 5.60 12.95
N ALA A 35 -1.94 5.02 11.76
CA ALA A 35 -2.96 4.03 11.44
C ALA A 35 -2.86 2.81 12.35
N ASP A 36 -4.01 2.20 12.65
CA ASP A 36 -4.09 0.92 13.33
C ASP A 36 -3.62 -0.25 12.43
N ASP A 37 -3.82 -1.48 12.87
CA ASP A 37 -3.36 -2.66 12.12
C ASP A 37 -4.22 -2.98 10.89
N ASP A 38 -5.38 -2.37 10.76
CA ASP A 38 -6.25 -2.41 9.57
C ASP A 38 -6.12 -1.17 8.68
N GLY A 39 -5.36 -0.16 9.10
CA GLY A 39 -5.12 1.07 8.32
C GLY A 39 -6.08 2.21 8.63
N PHE A 40 -6.86 2.14 9.73
CA PHE A 40 -7.79 3.19 10.13
C PHE A 40 -7.09 4.27 10.96
N VAL A 41 -7.50 5.52 10.75
CA VAL A 41 -6.98 6.71 11.44
C VAL A 41 -8.14 7.59 11.85
N ASP A 42 -8.23 7.91 13.14
CA ASP A 42 -9.25 8.79 13.73
C ASP A 42 -8.77 10.23 14.00
N CYS A 43 -7.47 10.42 13.94
CA CYS A 43 -6.83 11.66 14.37
C CYS A 43 -6.28 12.50 13.20
N ALA A 44 -6.93 12.48 12.02
CA ALA A 44 -6.47 13.17 10.81
C ALA A 44 -6.22 14.67 11.06
N ASN A 45 -7.15 15.38 11.70
CA ASN A 45 -7.00 16.81 12.01
C ASN A 45 -5.84 17.11 12.97
N LYS A 46 -5.54 16.20 13.90
CA LYS A 46 -4.38 16.31 14.79
C LYS A 46 -3.10 16.10 13.98
N THR A 47 -3.08 15.09 13.12
CA THR A 47 -1.93 14.78 12.27
C THR A 47 -1.60 15.92 11.33
N ILE A 48 -2.60 16.55 10.70
CA ILE A 48 -2.43 17.74 9.85
C ILE A 48 -1.68 18.84 10.60
N ARG A 49 -2.10 19.15 11.82
CA ARG A 49 -1.43 20.20 12.63
C ARG A 49 -0.01 19.82 13.04
N GLU A 50 0.24 18.57 13.36
CA GLU A 50 1.56 18.09 13.79
C GLU A 50 2.60 18.09 12.68
N CYS A 51 2.20 17.75 11.44
CA CYS A 51 3.11 17.78 10.29
C CYS A 51 3.07 19.09 9.51
N GLN A 52 2.34 20.13 10.03
CA GLN A 52 2.17 21.43 9.39
C GLN A 52 1.61 21.35 7.95
N ALA A 53 0.83 20.32 7.68
CA ALA A 53 0.09 20.20 6.43
C ALA A 53 -1.19 21.03 6.48
N SER A 54 -1.83 21.18 5.34
CA SER A 54 -3.11 21.90 5.20
C SER A 54 -4.28 20.90 5.08
N LYS A 55 -5.50 21.41 5.14
CA LYS A 55 -6.70 20.60 4.85
C LYS A 55 -6.77 20.23 3.37
N GLU A 56 -6.29 21.12 2.51
CA GLU A 56 -6.19 20.93 1.07
C GLU A 56 -5.30 19.73 0.73
N ASP A 57 -4.21 19.52 1.50
CA ASP A 57 -3.36 18.33 1.34
C ASP A 57 -4.13 17.03 1.61
N LEU A 58 -5.05 17.04 2.59
CA LEU A 58 -5.92 15.89 2.84
C LEU A 58 -6.92 15.67 1.69
N GLU A 59 -7.49 16.75 1.13
CA GLU A 59 -8.39 16.64 -0.02
C GLU A 59 -7.65 16.07 -1.26
N ILE A 60 -6.41 16.47 -1.50
CA ILE A 60 -5.57 15.89 -2.56
C ILE A 60 -5.40 14.38 -2.35
N LEU A 61 -5.13 13.94 -1.12
CA LEU A 61 -5.02 12.50 -0.80
C LEU A 61 -6.33 11.74 -1.04
N LYS A 62 -7.48 12.38 -0.79
CA LYS A 62 -8.81 11.81 -1.08
C LYS A 62 -9.06 11.71 -2.59
N GLU A 63 -8.85 12.79 -3.33
CA GLU A 63 -9.04 12.83 -4.78
C GLU A 63 -8.16 11.81 -5.50
N LYS A 64 -6.91 11.73 -5.12
CA LYS A 64 -5.96 10.75 -5.67
C LYS A 64 -6.16 9.34 -5.08
N HIS A 65 -7.17 9.15 -4.23
CA HIS A 65 -7.55 7.86 -3.65
C HIS A 65 -6.44 7.17 -2.85
N TYR A 66 -5.60 7.91 -2.15
CA TYR A 66 -4.67 7.35 -1.17
C TYR A 66 -5.35 7.05 0.16
N VAL A 67 -6.37 7.83 0.50
CA VAL A 67 -7.22 7.63 1.67
C VAL A 67 -8.69 7.57 1.28
N LEU A 68 -9.48 6.83 2.04
CA LEU A 68 -10.95 6.78 1.93
C LEU A 68 -11.53 7.35 3.22
N THR A 69 -12.60 8.13 3.09
CA THR A 69 -13.32 8.74 4.22
C THR A 69 -14.76 8.27 4.24
N PHE A 70 -15.37 8.24 5.41
CA PHE A 70 -16.73 7.79 5.62
C PHE A 70 -17.65 9.00 5.84
N PRO A 71 -18.90 9.00 5.32
CA PRO A 71 -19.79 10.17 5.32
C PRO A 71 -20.09 10.70 6.73
N ASP A 72 -20.30 9.80 7.69
CA ASP A 72 -20.78 10.13 9.04
C ASP A 72 -19.69 9.94 10.12
N SER A 73 -18.43 9.85 9.71
CA SER A 73 -17.32 9.57 10.62
C SER A 73 -16.11 10.45 10.32
N ASN A 74 -15.40 10.86 11.39
CA ASN A 74 -14.11 11.54 11.27
C ASN A 74 -12.95 10.55 11.02
N VAL A 75 -13.26 9.28 10.89
CA VAL A 75 -12.30 8.22 10.62
C VAL A 75 -11.99 8.18 9.12
N LEU A 76 -10.76 7.90 8.80
CA LEU A 76 -10.34 7.59 7.44
C LEU A 76 -9.58 6.27 7.42
N VAL A 77 -9.46 5.66 6.25
CA VAL A 77 -8.66 4.45 6.06
C VAL A 77 -7.66 4.65 4.93
N ILE A 78 -6.45 4.12 5.12
CA ILE A 78 -5.42 4.09 4.08
C ILE A 78 -5.82 3.03 3.04
N LYS A 79 -6.16 3.46 1.83
CA LYS A 79 -6.69 2.57 0.77
C LYS A 79 -5.80 1.38 0.47
N HIS A 80 -4.48 1.58 0.42
CA HIS A 80 -3.50 0.57 0.05
C HIS A 80 -2.84 -0.09 1.26
N TRP A 81 -3.48 -0.03 2.44
CA TRP A 81 -2.89 -0.49 3.70
C TRP A 81 -2.36 -1.92 3.66
N LYS A 82 -3.16 -2.87 3.17
CA LYS A 82 -2.79 -4.29 3.08
C LYS A 82 -1.72 -4.57 2.01
N ILE A 83 -1.51 -3.64 1.09
CA ILE A 83 -0.42 -3.68 0.11
C ILE A 83 0.89 -3.23 0.77
N HIS A 84 0.80 -2.21 1.63
CA HIS A 84 1.96 -1.67 2.34
C HIS A 84 2.41 -2.58 3.48
N ASN A 85 1.46 -3.08 4.28
CA ASN A 85 1.76 -3.73 5.54
C ASN A 85 1.34 -5.20 5.54
N SER A 86 2.28 -6.08 5.91
CA SER A 86 2.02 -7.48 6.20
C SER A 86 2.19 -7.70 7.70
N ILE A 87 1.09 -7.88 8.41
CA ILE A 87 1.07 -8.05 9.86
C ILE A 87 0.83 -9.53 10.18
N PRO A 88 1.76 -10.21 10.87
CA PRO A 88 1.58 -11.58 11.30
C PRO A 88 0.35 -11.73 12.21
N LYS A 89 -0.36 -12.86 12.09
CA LYS A 89 -1.61 -13.11 12.83
C LYS A 89 -1.46 -13.06 14.35
N ASP A 90 -0.30 -13.43 14.86
CA ASP A 90 0.05 -13.41 16.29
C ASP A 90 0.16 -11.98 16.88
N ARG A 91 0.39 -10.98 16.04
CA ARG A 91 0.54 -9.56 16.44
C ARG A 91 -0.61 -8.68 15.99
N TYR A 92 -1.45 -9.18 15.11
CA TYR A 92 -2.56 -8.44 14.56
C TYR A 92 -3.61 -8.15 15.63
N LYS A 93 -4.01 -6.90 15.71
CA LYS A 93 -5.14 -6.41 16.51
C LYS A 93 -6.19 -5.83 15.58
N PRO A 94 -7.42 -6.37 15.57
CA PRO A 94 -8.49 -5.83 14.74
C PRO A 94 -8.79 -4.38 15.14
N THR A 95 -9.21 -3.59 14.15
CA THR A 95 -9.68 -2.22 14.37
C THR A 95 -10.89 -2.18 15.29
N VAL A 96 -11.05 -1.07 16.00
CA VAL A 96 -12.28 -0.78 16.77
C VAL A 96 -13.40 -0.19 15.89
N TYR A 97 -13.08 0.25 14.68
CA TYR A 97 -13.99 0.86 13.70
C TYR A 97 -14.67 -0.21 12.85
N THR A 98 -15.46 -1.05 13.49
CA THR A 98 -16.09 -2.22 12.86
C THR A 98 -17.16 -1.82 11.85
N GLU A 99 -17.94 -0.76 12.11
CA GLU A 99 -18.98 -0.27 11.22
C GLU A 99 -18.38 0.25 9.91
N GLU A 100 -17.35 1.08 9.98
CA GLU A 100 -16.63 1.59 8.81
C GLU A 100 -15.92 0.46 8.04
N LYS A 101 -15.38 -0.51 8.75
CA LYS A 101 -14.74 -1.67 8.14
C LYS A 101 -15.73 -2.55 7.37
N ASP A 102 -16.94 -2.69 7.86
CA ASP A 102 -18.00 -3.46 7.21
C ASP A 102 -18.52 -2.80 5.91
N MET A 103 -18.29 -1.48 5.75
CA MET A 103 -18.57 -0.77 4.50
C MET A 103 -17.51 -1.01 3.43
N LEU A 104 -16.40 -1.65 3.78
CA LEU A 104 -15.27 -1.84 2.89
C LEU A 104 -15.16 -3.27 2.38
N TYR A 105 -14.71 -3.38 1.15
CA TYR A 105 -14.29 -4.62 0.51
C TYR A 105 -12.80 -4.56 0.18
N VAL A 106 -12.11 -5.67 0.30
CA VAL A 106 -10.69 -5.80 -0.10
C VAL A 106 -10.64 -6.43 -1.48
N LYS A 107 -10.12 -5.71 -2.45
CA LYS A 107 -9.90 -6.22 -3.82
C LYS A 107 -8.81 -7.30 -3.82
N ASP A 108 -8.75 -8.10 -4.88
CA ASP A 108 -7.68 -9.08 -5.10
C ASP A 108 -6.28 -8.45 -5.08
N SER A 109 -6.18 -7.18 -5.47
CA SER A 109 -4.96 -6.38 -5.37
C SER A 109 -4.53 -6.04 -3.92
N GLY A 110 -5.39 -6.27 -2.93
CA GLY A 110 -5.18 -5.89 -1.54
C GLY A 110 -5.61 -4.46 -1.18
N ALA A 111 -6.16 -3.70 -2.13
CA ALA A 111 -6.65 -2.35 -1.87
C ALA A 111 -8.09 -2.35 -1.32
N TYR A 112 -8.38 -1.44 -0.39
CA TYR A 112 -9.73 -1.20 0.09
C TYR A 112 -10.58 -0.48 -0.97
N THR A 113 -11.87 -0.82 -1.03
CA THR A 113 -12.88 -0.10 -1.80
C THR A 113 -14.21 -0.20 -1.06
N PHE A 114 -15.12 0.75 -1.32
CA PHE A 114 -16.48 0.66 -0.76
C PHE A 114 -17.25 -0.49 -1.40
N ASP A 115 -18.01 -1.20 -0.57
CA ASP A 115 -18.93 -2.24 -1.03
C ASP A 115 -20.21 -1.58 -1.57
N VAL A 116 -20.33 -1.53 -2.87
CA VAL A 116 -21.50 -0.92 -3.57
C VAL A 116 -22.79 -1.65 -3.23
N SER A 117 -22.75 -2.91 -2.81
CA SER A 117 -23.95 -3.70 -2.47
C SER A 117 -24.54 -3.32 -1.11
N LYS A 118 -23.76 -2.69 -0.25
CA LYS A 118 -24.18 -2.25 1.10
C LYS A 118 -24.52 -0.75 1.19
N SER A 119 -24.23 0.02 0.15
CA SER A 119 -24.48 1.47 0.11
C SER A 119 -25.87 1.82 -0.40
N SER A 120 -26.92 1.26 0.21
CA SER A 120 -28.30 1.71 -0.02
C SER A 120 -28.77 2.71 1.04
N THR A 121 -28.04 3.82 1.16
CA THR A 121 -28.56 5.06 1.75
C THR A 121 -27.86 6.26 1.12
N ASN A 122 -28.57 6.92 0.19
CA ASN A 122 -28.38 8.27 -0.33
C ASN A 122 -26.98 8.87 -0.28
N CYS A 123 -26.23 8.74 -1.39
CA CYS A 123 -25.31 9.78 -1.82
C CYS A 123 -25.32 9.83 -3.36
N ASN A 124 -26.16 10.74 -3.90
CA ASN A 124 -25.98 11.27 -5.25
C ASN A 124 -24.65 12.03 -5.28
N GLN A 125 -23.58 11.39 -5.70
CA GLN A 125 -22.41 12.07 -6.24
C GLN A 125 -21.97 11.32 -7.49
N ASN A 126 -21.98 12.06 -8.59
CA ASN A 126 -21.65 11.65 -9.94
C ASN A 126 -20.34 10.87 -9.99
N VAL A 127 -20.44 9.54 -10.04
CA VAL A 127 -19.34 8.71 -10.51
C VAL A 127 -19.50 8.65 -12.03
N THR A 128 -18.68 9.43 -12.72
CA THR A 128 -18.46 9.23 -14.16
C THR A 128 -17.85 7.84 -14.32
N THR A 129 -18.69 6.91 -14.70
CA THR A 129 -18.28 5.59 -15.17
C THR A 129 -17.60 5.74 -16.51
N ASP A 130 -16.29 5.73 -16.55
CA ASP A 130 -15.55 5.43 -17.77
C ASP A 130 -15.78 3.96 -18.13
N LYS A 131 -16.83 3.74 -18.92
CA LYS A 131 -17.00 2.52 -19.72
C LYS A 131 -16.15 2.69 -20.95
N ASN A 132 -14.95 2.13 -20.96
CA ASN A 132 -14.34 1.53 -22.17
C ASN A 132 -12.98 0.91 -21.83
N SER A 133 -12.95 -0.36 -21.73
CA SER A 133 -11.92 -1.21 -22.37
C SER A 133 -12.39 -2.65 -22.34
N LYS A 134 -12.94 -3.04 -23.46
CA LYS A 134 -12.91 -4.42 -23.90
C LYS A 134 -11.47 -4.72 -24.28
N ASP A 135 -10.75 -5.44 -23.47
CA ASP A 135 -9.55 -6.11 -23.94
C ASP A 135 -9.68 -7.61 -23.80
N LYS A 136 -9.51 -8.19 -24.98
CA LYS A 136 -9.60 -9.58 -25.29
C LYS A 136 -8.42 -10.33 -24.67
N ASN A 137 -8.78 -11.39 -23.96
CA ASN A 137 -8.14 -12.70 -23.92
C ASN A 137 -6.69 -12.75 -24.46
N SER A 138 -5.72 -12.78 -23.56
CA SER A 138 -4.39 -13.30 -23.84
C SER A 138 -4.00 -14.29 -22.76
N TYR A 139 -3.87 -15.53 -23.19
CA TYR A 139 -3.36 -16.66 -22.41
C TYR A 139 -1.91 -16.38 -21.97
N TYR A 140 -1.71 -15.94 -20.73
CA TYR A 140 -0.41 -16.01 -20.12
C TYR A 140 -0.34 -17.21 -19.17
N LYS A 141 0.35 -18.25 -19.64
CA LYS A 141 0.83 -19.35 -18.76
C LYS A 141 1.65 -18.74 -17.64
N LYS A 142 1.25 -19.03 -16.39
CA LYS A 142 2.05 -18.69 -15.19
C LYS A 142 3.46 -19.28 -15.33
N PRO A 143 4.54 -18.49 -15.23
CA PRO A 143 5.86 -19.05 -15.08
C PRO A 143 5.95 -19.75 -13.73
N LYS A 144 6.53 -20.95 -13.73
CA LYS A 144 6.84 -21.74 -12.52
C LYS A 144 7.72 -20.89 -11.61
N LYS A 145 7.43 -20.92 -10.31
CA LYS A 145 8.24 -20.30 -9.25
C LYS A 145 9.68 -20.79 -9.37
N ASN A 146 10.57 -19.93 -9.80
CA ASN A 146 12.00 -20.16 -9.69
C ASN A 146 12.46 -19.67 -8.31
N SER A 147 13.21 -20.52 -7.63
CA SER A 147 13.85 -20.26 -6.39
C SER A 147 14.88 -19.11 -6.51
N PHE A 148 15.25 -18.56 -5.42
CA PHE A 148 15.94 -17.31 -5.11
C PHE A 148 17.34 -17.08 -5.74
N HIS A 149 17.67 -17.62 -6.92
CA HIS A 149 18.96 -17.41 -7.57
C HIS A 149 18.77 -16.84 -8.97
N ASN A 150 18.78 -15.51 -9.05
CA ASN A 150 18.74 -14.77 -10.32
C ASN A 150 20.14 -14.47 -10.84
N PHE A 151 21.15 -15.21 -10.41
CA PHE A 151 22.51 -15.17 -10.93
C PHE A 151 22.85 -16.55 -11.48
N GLU A 152 23.27 -16.60 -12.75
CA GLU A 152 23.97 -17.77 -13.25
C GLU A 152 25.22 -17.96 -12.41
N GLN A 153 25.24 -19.02 -11.62
CA GLN A 153 26.37 -19.37 -10.78
C GLN A 153 27.52 -19.72 -11.72
N ARG A 154 28.62 -18.96 -11.65
CA ARG A 154 29.83 -19.28 -12.39
C ARG A 154 30.26 -20.68 -11.98
N GLN A 155 30.37 -21.56 -12.96
CA GLN A 155 30.95 -22.88 -12.74
C GLN A 155 32.47 -22.68 -12.82
N TYR A 156 33.15 -22.87 -11.71
CA TYR A 156 34.61 -22.91 -11.64
C TYR A 156 35.05 -24.35 -11.84
N THR A 157 36.11 -24.53 -12.62
CA THR A 157 36.81 -25.81 -12.69
C THR A 157 37.62 -26.03 -11.42
N ASP A 158 37.94 -27.30 -11.10
CA ASP A 158 38.73 -27.63 -9.89
C ASP A 158 40.07 -26.92 -9.89
N ASP A 159 40.73 -26.75 -11.06
CA ASP A 159 42.00 -26.03 -11.23
C ASP A 159 41.85 -24.53 -10.92
N GLU A 160 40.73 -23.90 -11.28
CA GLU A 160 40.46 -22.49 -10.96
C GLU A 160 40.20 -22.27 -9.47
N MET A 161 39.59 -23.23 -8.79
CA MET A 161 39.39 -23.17 -7.35
C MET A 161 40.71 -23.29 -6.59
N ASP A 162 41.60 -24.16 -7.01
CA ASP A 162 42.96 -24.32 -6.43
C ASP A 162 43.79 -23.04 -6.57
N ASP A 163 43.68 -22.34 -7.70
CA ASP A 163 44.38 -21.06 -7.92
C ASP A 163 43.80 -19.91 -7.06
N ILE A 164 42.52 -19.90 -6.79
CA ILE A 164 41.87 -18.94 -5.88
C ILE A 164 42.33 -19.20 -4.45
N GLU A 165 42.37 -20.46 -4.04
CA GLU A 165 42.78 -20.85 -2.68
C GLU A 165 44.24 -20.50 -2.41
N LYS A 166 45.16 -20.75 -3.38
CA LYS A 166 46.57 -20.34 -3.29
C LYS A 166 46.73 -18.82 -3.18
N LYS A 167 45.93 -18.03 -3.89
CA LYS A 167 45.96 -16.57 -3.81
C LYS A 167 45.43 -16.02 -2.45
N LEU A 168 44.49 -16.72 -1.81
CA LEU A 168 43.99 -16.34 -0.51
C LEU A 168 44.96 -16.67 0.64
N LEU A 169 45.79 -17.69 0.48
CA LEU A 169 46.75 -18.11 1.50
C LEU A 169 48.08 -17.32 1.45
N GLN A 170 48.28 -16.45 0.44
CA GLN A 170 49.49 -15.60 0.26
C GLN A 170 49.28 -14.16 0.79
N LYS A 171 48.22 -13.87 1.54
CA LYS A 171 47.97 -12.61 2.26
C LYS A 171 47.99 -12.89 3.75
#